data_c6aa29de528cb87b4eb3d431bc2f45e6
#
_entry.id   c6aa29de528cb87b4eb3d431bc2f45e6
#
_cell.length_a   1.000
_cell.length_b   1.000
_cell.length_c   1.000
_cell.angle_alpha   90.00
_cell.angle_beta   90.00
_cell.angle_gamma   90.00
#
_symmetry.space_group_name_H-M   'P 1'
#
loop_
_entity.id
_entity.type
_entity.pdbx_description
1 polymer ?
#
loop_
_entity_poly.entity_id
_entity_poly.type
_entity_poly.pdbx_seq_one_letter_code
_entity_poly.pdbx_strand_id
1 'polypeptide(L)'
;PRALARAAGQVAINGNLDALPPDRVVALINTALSRPALNRFERRGLLFMQAALLQKSGKNAEAFTIYARANAESGVIYDKAAVNRRFDRYRNTFSLARLPKLSRSTVSDSTPIFIVGMPRSGTTLVEQIIDSHPDAAGGGELGGIPGATRALSNYPDSLEGLSTDNLNDIAHDYLASLRDISSEARFVTDKMPINAEHLGFIWQLFPN
;
A
#
# COMPACT_ATOMS: atom_id res chain seq x y z
N PRO A 1 -19.24 19.73 -11.60
CA PRO A 1 -18.34 20.22 -10.54
C PRO A 1 -17.43 19.14 -9.95
N ARG A 2 -17.98 17.96 -9.61
CA ARG A 2 -17.17 16.77 -9.19
C ARG A 2 -16.29 16.22 -10.32
N ALA A 3 -16.75 16.33 -11.56
CA ALA A 3 -15.99 15.89 -12.73
C ALA A 3 -14.71 16.70 -12.97
N LEU A 4 -14.71 18.01 -12.69
CA LEU A 4 -13.52 18.87 -12.85
C LEU A 4 -12.47 18.65 -11.74
N ALA A 5 -12.88 18.39 -10.52
CA ALA A 5 -11.94 18.02 -9.43
C ALA A 5 -11.37 16.61 -9.64
N ARG A 6 -12.19 15.66 -10.14
CA ARG A 6 -11.72 14.33 -10.59
C ARG A 6 -10.82 14.43 -11.82
N ALA A 7 -11.19 15.26 -12.81
CA ALA A 7 -10.37 15.45 -14.00
C ALA A 7 -9.03 16.12 -13.67
N ALA A 8 -9.00 17.14 -12.80
CA ALA A 8 -7.75 17.72 -12.31
C ALA A 8 -6.92 16.70 -11.50
N GLY A 9 -7.56 15.88 -10.67
CA GLY A 9 -6.90 14.78 -9.95
C GLY A 9 -6.38 13.69 -10.89
N GLN A 10 -7.17 13.28 -11.87
CA GLN A 10 -6.77 12.26 -12.85
C GLN A 10 -5.72 12.75 -13.85
N VAL A 11 -5.78 14.00 -14.27
CA VAL A 11 -4.76 14.64 -15.12
C VAL A 11 -3.42 14.75 -14.36
N ALA A 12 -3.45 14.98 -13.06
CA ALA A 12 -2.24 15.02 -12.23
C ALA A 12 -1.61 13.63 -12.01
N ILE A 13 -2.44 12.60 -11.87
CA ILE A 13 -1.99 11.22 -11.67
C ILE A 13 -1.49 10.61 -13.00
N ASN A 14 -2.08 10.97 -14.13
CA ASN A 14 -1.80 10.38 -15.45
C ASN A 14 -0.76 11.14 -16.28
N GLY A 15 -0.04 12.11 -15.71
CA GLY A 15 1.14 12.71 -16.35
C GLY A 15 0.86 13.70 -17.49
N ASN A 16 -0.38 14.07 -17.78
CA ASN A 16 -0.74 14.97 -18.88
C ASN A 16 -0.86 16.46 -18.47
N LEU A 17 -0.23 16.83 -17.34
CA LEU A 17 -0.10 18.25 -16.92
C LEU A 17 0.84 19.06 -17.81
N ASP A 18 1.69 18.39 -18.58
CA ASP A 18 2.62 19.06 -19.51
C ASP A 18 1.91 19.74 -20.70
N ALA A 19 0.61 19.50 -20.88
CA ALA A 19 -0.19 20.14 -21.93
C ALA A 19 -0.71 21.56 -21.60
N LEU A 20 -0.65 21.97 -20.33
CA LEU A 20 -1.10 23.31 -19.89
C LEU A 20 0.05 24.09 -19.25
N PRO A 21 0.13 25.41 -19.48
CA PRO A 21 1.09 26.26 -18.78
C PRO A 21 0.92 26.12 -17.26
N PRO A 22 2.01 26.00 -16.47
CA PRO A 22 1.96 25.82 -15.02
C PRO A 22 1.08 26.85 -14.30
N ASP A 23 1.14 28.11 -14.71
CA ASP A 23 0.34 29.18 -14.12
C ASP A 23 -1.17 28.98 -14.30
N ARG A 24 -1.58 28.41 -15.41
CA ARG A 24 -2.99 28.06 -15.65
C ARG A 24 -3.46 26.93 -14.75
N VAL A 25 -2.60 25.94 -14.53
CA VAL A 25 -2.90 24.82 -13.63
C VAL A 25 -3.00 25.31 -12.18
N VAL A 26 -2.09 26.19 -11.76
CA VAL A 26 -2.14 26.83 -10.43
C VAL A 26 -3.42 27.66 -10.25
N ALA A 27 -3.83 28.42 -11.25
CA ALA A 27 -5.08 29.18 -11.20
C ALA A 27 -6.33 28.28 -11.07
N LEU A 28 -6.36 27.16 -11.77
CA LEU A 28 -7.44 26.16 -11.68
C LEU A 28 -7.47 25.52 -10.28
N ILE A 29 -6.31 25.17 -9.73
CA ILE A 29 -6.19 24.60 -8.38
C ILE A 29 -6.69 25.63 -7.35
N ASN A 30 -6.29 26.89 -7.43
CA ASN A 30 -6.74 27.95 -6.53
C ASN A 30 -8.27 28.12 -6.61
N THR A 31 -8.83 28.12 -7.81
CA THR A 31 -10.29 28.17 -8.01
C THR A 31 -10.98 26.95 -7.41
N ALA A 32 -10.39 25.78 -7.51
CA ALA A 32 -10.93 24.56 -6.90
C ALA A 32 -10.86 24.64 -5.36
N LEU A 33 -9.74 25.09 -4.79
CA LEU A 33 -9.53 25.24 -3.35
C LEU A 33 -10.44 26.26 -2.68
N SER A 34 -10.93 27.27 -3.42
CA SER A 34 -11.88 28.28 -2.90
C SER A 34 -13.31 27.75 -2.75
N ARG A 35 -13.61 26.53 -3.21
CA ARG A 35 -14.95 25.96 -3.13
C ARG A 35 -15.24 25.41 -1.73
N PRO A 36 -16.38 25.80 -1.10
CA PRO A 36 -16.71 25.34 0.25
C PRO A 36 -17.09 23.82 0.32
N ALA A 37 -17.39 23.19 -0.82
CA ALA A 37 -17.87 21.82 -0.90
C ALA A 37 -16.74 20.76 -1.01
N LEU A 38 -15.46 21.14 -0.93
CA LEU A 38 -14.35 20.19 -0.95
C LEU A 38 -14.25 19.45 0.38
N ASN A 39 -14.24 18.12 0.30
CA ASN A 39 -13.87 17.33 1.47
C ASN A 39 -12.35 17.43 1.75
N ARG A 40 -11.93 16.99 2.94
CA ARG A 40 -10.51 17.07 3.38
C ARG A 40 -9.56 16.35 2.44
N PHE A 41 -9.97 15.19 1.93
CA PHE A 41 -9.15 14.37 1.03
C PHE A 41 -8.91 15.08 -0.31
N GLU A 42 -9.97 15.66 -0.89
CA GLU A 42 -9.90 16.44 -2.13
C GLU A 42 -9.03 17.68 -1.94
N ARG A 43 -9.23 18.42 -0.84
CA ARG A 43 -8.44 19.61 -0.50
C ARG A 43 -6.97 19.27 -0.36
N ARG A 44 -6.65 18.20 0.37
CA ARG A 44 -5.29 17.72 0.57
C ARG A 44 -4.62 17.35 -0.77
N GLY A 45 -5.31 16.64 -1.65
CA GLY A 45 -4.81 16.29 -2.98
C GLY A 45 -4.46 17.52 -3.82
N LEU A 46 -5.35 18.52 -3.85
CA LEU A 46 -5.11 19.78 -4.58
C LEU A 46 -3.92 20.59 -4.00
N LEU A 47 -3.75 20.61 -2.69
CA LEU A 47 -2.61 21.27 -2.05
C LEU A 47 -1.29 20.56 -2.40
N PHE A 48 -1.24 19.22 -2.39
CA PHE A 48 -0.05 18.48 -2.83
C PHE A 48 0.30 18.79 -4.28
N MET A 49 -0.68 18.87 -5.16
CA MET A 49 -0.48 19.23 -6.57
C MET A 49 0.08 20.64 -6.70
N GLN A 50 -0.48 21.61 -5.98
CA GLN A 50 0.00 22.99 -5.98
C GLN A 50 1.46 23.07 -5.51
N ALA A 51 1.80 22.38 -4.43
CA ALA A 51 3.16 22.31 -3.90
C ALA A 51 4.15 21.73 -4.92
N ALA A 52 3.78 20.63 -5.58
CA ALA A 52 4.63 20.00 -6.60
C ALA A 52 4.90 20.93 -7.80
N LEU A 53 3.90 21.68 -8.24
CA LEU A 53 4.06 22.68 -9.32
C LEU A 53 4.98 23.83 -8.91
N LEU A 54 4.83 24.35 -7.69
CA LEU A 54 5.72 25.38 -7.14
C LEU A 54 7.16 24.87 -7.05
N GLN A 55 7.34 23.64 -6.59
CA GLN A 55 8.66 23.01 -6.50
C GLN A 55 9.29 22.84 -7.90
N LYS A 56 8.54 22.34 -8.90
CA LYS A 56 8.99 22.24 -10.29
C LYS A 56 9.38 23.61 -10.88
N SER A 57 8.76 24.69 -10.40
CA SER A 57 9.06 26.08 -10.80
C SER A 57 10.20 26.73 -9.99
N GLY A 58 10.90 25.98 -9.13
CA GLY A 58 12.00 26.48 -8.29
C GLY A 58 11.55 27.28 -7.06
N LYS A 59 10.24 27.44 -6.83
CA LYS A 59 9.67 28.18 -5.69
C LYS A 59 9.61 27.31 -4.42
N ASN A 60 10.76 26.83 -3.97
CA ASN A 60 10.87 25.81 -2.93
C ASN A 60 10.29 26.23 -1.58
N ALA A 61 10.47 27.51 -1.17
CA ALA A 61 9.93 28.01 0.11
C ALA A 61 8.40 28.05 0.11
N GLU A 62 7.80 28.50 -1.00
CA GLU A 62 6.34 28.50 -1.18
C GLU A 62 5.81 27.06 -1.23
N ALA A 63 6.48 26.16 -1.98
CA ALA A 63 6.13 24.76 -2.05
C ALA A 63 6.12 24.10 -0.66
N PHE A 64 7.14 24.34 0.16
CA PHE A 64 7.22 23.80 1.52
C PHE A 64 6.04 24.25 2.38
N THR A 65 5.67 25.53 2.29
CA THR A 65 4.52 26.07 3.03
C THR A 65 3.22 25.37 2.63
N ILE A 66 3.02 25.11 1.33
CA ILE A 66 1.83 24.41 0.84
C ILE A 66 1.86 22.93 1.22
N TYR A 67 3.02 22.27 1.17
CA TYR A 67 3.16 20.89 1.68
C TYR A 67 2.80 20.79 3.16
N ALA A 68 3.23 21.73 3.99
CA ALA A 68 2.88 21.78 5.40
C ALA A 68 1.35 21.89 5.60
N ARG A 69 0.69 22.77 4.84
CA ARG A 69 -0.78 22.90 4.85
C ARG A 69 -1.45 21.59 4.40
N ALA A 70 -0.98 20.96 3.32
CA ALA A 70 -1.51 19.70 2.83
C ALA A 70 -1.43 18.59 3.89
N ASN A 71 -0.31 18.53 4.62
CA ASN A 71 -0.13 17.57 5.70
C ASN A 71 -1.05 17.86 6.90
N ALA A 72 -1.26 19.14 7.25
CA ALA A 72 -2.19 19.54 8.32
C ALA A 72 -3.64 19.14 8.00
N GLU A 73 -4.04 19.15 6.72
CA GLU A 73 -5.37 18.67 6.28
C GLU A 73 -5.56 17.17 6.50
N SER A 74 -4.49 16.37 6.72
CA SER A 74 -4.63 14.92 6.97
C SER A 74 -5.51 14.65 8.18
N GLY A 75 -5.42 15.48 9.21
CA GLY A 75 -6.13 15.32 10.48
C GLY A 75 -5.90 13.97 11.16
N VAL A 76 -4.88 13.24 10.72
CA VAL A 76 -4.49 11.98 11.34
C VAL A 76 -3.79 12.31 12.65
N ILE A 77 -4.41 11.90 13.74
CA ILE A 77 -3.80 11.96 15.07
C ILE A 77 -3.27 10.56 15.36
N TYR A 78 -2.01 10.47 15.77
CA TYR A 78 -1.43 9.20 16.19
C TYR A 78 -2.08 8.75 17.50
N ASP A 79 -2.89 7.70 17.43
CA ASP A 79 -3.48 7.04 18.61
C ASP A 79 -2.62 5.85 19.02
N LYS A 80 -1.72 6.07 19.97
CA LYS A 80 -0.84 5.03 20.53
C LYS A 80 -1.65 3.88 21.13
N ALA A 81 -2.80 4.16 21.75
CA ALA A 81 -3.62 3.12 22.36
C ALA A 81 -4.27 2.23 21.28
N ALA A 82 -4.74 2.82 20.16
CA ALA A 82 -5.26 2.04 19.04
C ALA A 82 -4.19 1.16 18.40
N VAL A 83 -2.97 1.71 18.24
CA VAL A 83 -1.83 0.94 17.71
C VAL A 83 -1.51 -0.22 18.64
N ASN A 84 -1.39 0.01 19.95
CA ASN A 84 -1.12 -1.06 20.92
C ASN A 84 -2.21 -2.14 20.89
N ARG A 85 -3.49 -1.75 20.91
CA ARG A 85 -4.61 -2.71 20.80
C ARG A 85 -4.52 -3.57 19.54
N ARG A 86 -4.10 -2.96 18.40
CA ARG A 86 -3.91 -3.70 17.15
C ARG A 86 -2.81 -4.76 17.29
N PHE A 87 -1.65 -4.40 17.83
CA PHE A 87 -0.56 -5.35 18.05
C PHE A 87 -0.88 -6.41 19.10
N ASP A 88 -1.64 -6.07 20.14
CA ASP A 88 -2.09 -7.05 21.13
C ASP A 88 -3.02 -8.09 20.51
N ARG A 89 -3.89 -7.70 19.56
CA ARG A 89 -4.71 -8.66 18.79
C ARG A 89 -3.82 -9.62 17.99
N TYR A 90 -2.79 -9.12 17.28
CA TYR A 90 -1.85 -9.99 16.57
C TYR A 90 -1.13 -10.96 17.51
N ARG A 91 -0.57 -10.47 18.61
CA ARG A 91 0.10 -11.31 19.62
C ARG A 91 -0.84 -12.39 20.18
N ASN A 92 -2.08 -12.04 20.40
CA ASN A 92 -3.07 -12.98 20.93
C ASN A 92 -3.42 -14.04 19.88
N THR A 93 -3.75 -13.64 18.65
CA THR A 93 -4.11 -14.55 17.55
C THR A 93 -2.98 -15.53 17.24
N PHE A 94 -1.73 -15.06 17.20
CA PHE A 94 -0.54 -15.86 16.88
C PHE A 94 0.25 -16.28 18.13
N SER A 95 -0.40 -16.39 19.28
CA SER A 95 0.25 -16.91 20.49
C SER A 95 0.57 -18.41 20.34
N LEU A 96 1.61 -18.87 21.05
CA LEU A 96 2.00 -20.29 21.05
C LEU A 96 0.85 -21.26 21.40
N ALA A 97 -0.09 -20.81 22.23
CA ALA A 97 -1.27 -21.59 22.62
C ALA A 97 -2.32 -21.69 21.50
N ARG A 98 -2.38 -20.71 20.58
CA ARG A 98 -3.38 -20.63 19.52
C ARG A 98 -2.83 -21.08 18.15
N LEU A 99 -1.55 -20.88 17.86
CA LEU A 99 -0.92 -21.30 16.62
C LEU A 99 -1.28 -22.73 16.17
N PRO A 100 -1.27 -23.77 17.05
CA PRO A 100 -1.63 -25.13 16.65
C PRO A 100 -3.08 -25.30 16.22
N LYS A 101 -3.95 -24.34 16.56
CA LYS A 101 -5.40 -24.37 16.24
C LYS A 101 -5.72 -23.69 14.92
N LEU A 102 -4.78 -22.91 14.39
CA LEU A 102 -4.97 -22.22 13.13
C LEU A 102 -4.82 -23.21 11.97
N SER A 103 -5.82 -23.23 11.10
CA SER A 103 -5.73 -23.94 9.83
C SER A 103 -4.59 -23.37 8.98
N ARG A 104 -4.03 -24.19 8.12
CA ARG A 104 -3.03 -23.77 7.13
C ARG A 104 -3.41 -24.29 5.75
N SER A 105 -2.97 -23.58 4.75
CA SER A 105 -3.02 -24.05 3.38
C SER A 105 -2.19 -25.33 3.20
N THR A 106 -2.58 -26.14 2.25
CA THR A 106 -1.78 -27.29 1.76
C THR A 106 -1.00 -26.96 0.50
N VAL A 107 -1.08 -25.70 0.04
CA VAL A 107 -0.34 -25.23 -1.11
C VAL A 107 1.15 -25.23 -0.79
N SER A 108 1.90 -26.03 -1.54
CA SER A 108 3.36 -26.14 -1.44
C SER A 108 3.98 -25.48 -2.66
N ASP A 109 4.21 -24.18 -2.56
CA ASP A 109 4.80 -23.38 -3.63
C ASP A 109 5.83 -22.42 -3.04
N SER A 110 7.05 -22.45 -3.55
CA SER A 110 8.18 -21.64 -3.06
C SER A 110 8.43 -20.41 -3.91
N THR A 111 7.55 -20.08 -4.84
CA THR A 111 7.68 -18.89 -5.70
C THR A 111 7.73 -17.57 -4.92
N PRO A 112 6.89 -17.34 -3.89
CA PRO A 112 6.88 -16.05 -3.20
C PRO A 112 8.10 -15.83 -2.33
N ILE A 113 8.75 -14.67 -2.50
CA ILE A 113 9.76 -14.14 -1.56
C ILE A 113 9.21 -12.85 -0.96
N PHE A 114 8.85 -12.89 0.33
CA PHE A 114 8.32 -11.73 1.03
C PHE A 114 9.45 -10.88 1.61
N ILE A 115 9.57 -9.62 1.14
CA ILE A 115 10.52 -8.65 1.68
C ILE A 115 9.74 -7.68 2.56
N VAL A 116 9.92 -7.83 3.87
CA VAL A 116 9.21 -7.07 4.88
C VAL A 116 10.15 -6.20 5.69
N GLY A 117 9.64 -5.19 6.38
CA GLY A 117 10.45 -4.34 7.25
C GLY A 117 9.81 -2.99 7.50
N MET A 118 10.55 -2.11 8.15
CA MET A 118 10.11 -0.73 8.29
C MET A 118 10.24 0.05 6.98
N PRO A 119 9.34 0.98 6.67
CA PRO A 119 9.54 1.90 5.57
C PRO A 119 10.93 2.59 5.66
N ARG A 120 11.59 2.74 4.52
CA ARG A 120 12.94 3.35 4.41
C ARG A 120 14.09 2.55 5.06
N SER A 121 13.92 1.25 5.29
CA SER A 121 14.95 0.35 5.85
C SER A 121 15.83 -0.37 4.80
N GLY A 122 15.74 0.01 3.52
CA GLY A 122 16.53 -0.60 2.46
C GLY A 122 15.85 -1.78 1.75
N THR A 123 14.57 -2.03 1.98
CA THR A 123 13.82 -3.13 1.34
C THR A 123 13.88 -3.09 -0.19
N THR A 124 13.89 -1.90 -0.79
CA THR A 124 14.05 -1.75 -2.26
C THR A 124 15.43 -2.22 -2.74
N LEU A 125 16.50 -1.94 -1.98
CA LEU A 125 17.83 -2.41 -2.33
C LEU A 125 17.92 -3.94 -2.25
N VAL A 126 17.34 -4.53 -1.21
CA VAL A 126 17.26 -6.00 -1.06
C VAL A 126 16.52 -6.61 -2.25
N GLU A 127 15.39 -6.03 -2.64
CA GLU A 127 14.65 -6.49 -3.81
C GLU A 127 15.48 -6.44 -5.08
N GLN A 128 16.17 -5.34 -5.35
CA GLN A 128 17.03 -5.19 -6.52
C GLN A 128 18.18 -6.21 -6.56
N ILE A 129 18.74 -6.54 -5.39
CA ILE A 129 19.76 -7.58 -5.29
C ILE A 129 19.18 -8.95 -5.67
N ILE A 130 18.01 -9.30 -5.17
CA ILE A 130 17.33 -10.56 -5.49
C ILE A 130 16.92 -10.59 -6.97
N ASP A 131 16.33 -9.51 -7.48
CA ASP A 131 15.87 -9.37 -8.87
C ASP A 131 17.03 -9.46 -9.89
N SER A 132 18.27 -9.20 -9.46
CA SER A 132 19.45 -9.38 -10.31
C SER A 132 19.79 -10.85 -10.56
N HIS A 133 19.18 -11.80 -9.86
CA HIS A 133 19.37 -13.24 -10.06
C HIS A 133 18.51 -13.74 -11.22
N PRO A 134 19.04 -14.58 -12.14
CA PRO A 134 18.31 -15.03 -13.33
C PRO A 134 17.04 -15.82 -13.03
N ASP A 135 16.93 -16.46 -11.87
CA ASP A 135 15.75 -17.21 -11.45
C ASP A 135 14.74 -16.39 -10.68
N ALA A 136 14.96 -15.10 -10.48
CA ALA A 136 14.11 -14.22 -9.69
C ALA A 136 13.53 -13.07 -10.51
N ALA A 137 12.37 -12.58 -10.11
CA ALA A 137 11.75 -11.37 -10.66
C ALA A 137 11.25 -10.46 -9.53
N GLY A 138 11.47 -9.14 -9.69
CA GLY A 138 11.00 -8.12 -8.77
C GLY A 138 9.52 -7.82 -8.97
N GLY A 139 8.68 -8.08 -7.96
CA GLY A 139 7.24 -7.78 -8.00
C GLY A 139 6.89 -6.39 -7.45
N GLY A 140 7.81 -5.72 -6.77
CA GLY A 140 7.55 -4.43 -6.14
C GLY A 140 6.58 -4.53 -4.95
N GLU A 141 5.80 -3.48 -4.73
CA GLU A 141 4.82 -3.41 -3.63
C GLU A 141 3.48 -3.99 -4.07
N LEU A 142 3.26 -5.26 -3.76
CA LEU A 142 2.05 -5.96 -4.17
C LEU A 142 0.90 -5.74 -3.17
N GLY A 143 -0.29 -5.57 -3.72
CA GLY A 143 -1.51 -5.35 -2.93
C GLY A 143 -2.23 -6.64 -2.50
N GLY A 144 -1.74 -7.82 -2.86
CA GLY A 144 -2.44 -9.10 -2.67
C GLY A 144 -2.70 -9.43 -1.21
N ILE A 145 -1.66 -9.49 -0.37
CA ILE A 145 -1.82 -9.76 1.07
C ILE A 145 -2.66 -8.68 1.78
N PRO A 146 -2.36 -7.36 1.65
CA PRO A 146 -3.22 -6.33 2.22
C PRO A 146 -4.66 -6.35 1.67
N GLY A 147 -4.85 -6.75 0.44
CA GLY A 147 -6.17 -6.92 -0.18
C GLY A 147 -6.97 -8.04 0.47
N ALA A 148 -6.36 -9.21 0.60
CA ALA A 148 -6.96 -10.37 1.25
C ALA A 148 -7.32 -10.07 2.71
N THR A 149 -6.42 -9.46 3.48
CA THR A 149 -6.70 -9.12 4.90
C THR A 149 -7.83 -8.10 5.04
N ARG A 150 -7.99 -7.15 4.11
CA ARG A 150 -9.12 -6.20 4.11
C ARG A 150 -10.47 -6.85 3.79
N ALA A 151 -10.47 -7.93 3.00
CA ALA A 151 -11.67 -8.69 2.70
C ALA A 151 -12.15 -9.53 3.90
N LEU A 152 -11.27 -9.83 4.85
CA LEU A 152 -11.59 -10.58 6.05
C LEU A 152 -12.22 -9.66 7.11
N SER A 153 -13.47 -9.91 7.47
CA SER A 153 -14.12 -9.22 8.57
C SER A 153 -13.38 -9.50 9.88
N ASN A 154 -13.20 -8.48 10.72
CA ASN A 154 -12.58 -8.61 12.04
C ASN A 154 -11.16 -9.23 12.06
N TYR A 155 -10.37 -9.02 11.01
CA TYR A 155 -8.97 -9.43 10.97
C TYR A 155 -8.16 -8.81 12.14
N PRO A 156 -7.24 -9.53 12.82
CA PRO A 156 -6.79 -10.90 12.59
C PRO A 156 -7.60 -11.99 13.30
N ASP A 157 -8.58 -11.65 14.13
CA ASP A 157 -9.30 -12.62 14.98
C ASP A 157 -10.10 -13.64 14.16
N SER A 158 -10.55 -13.24 12.97
CA SER A 158 -11.26 -14.12 12.02
C SER A 158 -10.43 -15.26 11.45
N LEU A 159 -9.11 -15.21 11.58
CA LEU A 159 -8.19 -16.22 11.01
C LEU A 159 -8.41 -17.61 11.61
N GLU A 160 -8.89 -17.71 12.86
CA GLU A 160 -9.23 -18.99 13.47
C GLU A 160 -10.41 -19.70 12.79
N GLY A 161 -11.29 -18.94 12.14
CA GLY A 161 -12.46 -19.48 11.44
C GLY A 161 -12.20 -19.86 9.97
N LEU A 162 -11.02 -19.63 9.44
CA LEU A 162 -10.70 -19.99 8.08
C LEU A 162 -10.44 -21.50 7.95
N SER A 163 -11.08 -22.13 6.97
CA SER A 163 -10.81 -23.51 6.61
C SER A 163 -9.53 -23.60 5.75
N THR A 164 -8.97 -24.81 5.64
CA THR A 164 -7.87 -25.08 4.72
C THR A 164 -8.25 -24.74 3.28
N ASP A 165 -9.49 -25.01 2.85
CA ASP A 165 -9.95 -24.69 1.51
C ASP A 165 -9.97 -23.18 1.26
N ASN A 166 -10.49 -22.37 2.21
CA ASN A 166 -10.44 -20.92 2.08
C ASN A 166 -9.00 -20.41 1.95
N LEU A 167 -8.08 -20.98 2.71
CA LEU A 167 -6.66 -20.60 2.65
C LEU A 167 -6.02 -21.03 1.33
N ASN A 168 -6.38 -22.21 0.81
CA ASN A 168 -5.92 -22.68 -0.50
C ASN A 168 -6.40 -21.75 -1.62
N ASP A 169 -7.68 -21.35 -1.61
CA ASP A 169 -8.23 -20.43 -2.62
C ASP A 169 -7.46 -19.10 -2.61
N ILE A 170 -7.26 -18.50 -1.43
CA ILE A 170 -6.51 -17.24 -1.30
C ILE A 170 -5.05 -17.41 -1.75
N ALA A 171 -4.41 -18.54 -1.40
CA ALA A 171 -3.03 -18.81 -1.81
C ALA A 171 -2.92 -18.98 -3.33
N HIS A 172 -3.87 -19.68 -3.97
CA HIS A 172 -3.89 -19.86 -5.43
C HIS A 172 -4.12 -18.53 -6.16
N ASP A 173 -5.06 -17.70 -5.71
CA ASP A 173 -5.30 -16.37 -6.28
C ASP A 173 -4.04 -15.49 -6.16
N TYR A 174 -3.37 -15.55 -5.02
CA TYR A 174 -2.12 -14.82 -4.82
C TYR A 174 -1.01 -15.32 -5.75
N LEU A 175 -0.81 -16.64 -5.88
CA LEU A 175 0.18 -17.22 -6.78
C LEU A 175 -0.12 -16.90 -8.25
N ALA A 176 -1.39 -16.86 -8.64
CA ALA A 176 -1.79 -16.44 -9.99
C ALA A 176 -1.32 -15.01 -10.27
N SER A 177 -1.49 -14.09 -9.30
CA SER A 177 -1.03 -12.71 -9.43
C SER A 177 0.51 -12.58 -9.55
N LEU A 178 1.27 -13.48 -8.95
CA LEU A 178 2.73 -13.52 -9.12
C LEU A 178 3.13 -14.01 -10.52
N ARG A 179 2.40 -14.98 -11.07
CA ARG A 179 2.64 -15.47 -12.44
C ARG A 179 2.33 -14.42 -13.51
N ASP A 180 1.43 -13.47 -13.22
CA ASP A 180 1.17 -12.32 -14.10
C ASP A 180 2.38 -11.36 -14.16
N ILE A 181 3.24 -11.35 -13.12
CA ILE A 181 4.48 -10.57 -13.09
C ILE A 181 5.56 -11.29 -13.90
N SER A 182 5.76 -12.58 -13.65
CA SER A 182 6.67 -13.43 -14.40
C SER A 182 6.19 -14.89 -14.38
N SER A 183 5.96 -15.43 -15.57
CA SER A 183 5.62 -16.85 -15.74
C SER A 183 6.86 -17.76 -15.75
N GLU A 184 8.06 -17.20 -15.94
CA GLU A 184 9.31 -17.95 -16.12
C GLU A 184 10.18 -17.94 -14.86
N ALA A 185 10.11 -16.88 -14.05
CA ALA A 185 10.91 -16.79 -12.84
C ALA A 185 10.49 -17.87 -11.82
N ARG A 186 11.49 -18.55 -11.27
CA ARG A 186 11.30 -19.49 -10.17
C ARG A 186 10.82 -18.82 -8.89
N PHE A 187 11.30 -17.59 -8.66
CA PHE A 187 10.99 -16.79 -7.48
C PHE A 187 10.47 -15.42 -7.89
N VAL A 188 9.43 -14.93 -7.20
CA VAL A 188 8.91 -13.57 -7.41
C VAL A 188 8.87 -12.86 -6.06
N THR A 189 9.45 -11.66 -5.99
CA THR A 189 9.44 -10.91 -4.74
C THR A 189 8.12 -10.16 -4.55
N ASP A 190 7.63 -10.13 -3.32
CA ASP A 190 6.64 -9.15 -2.83
C ASP A 190 7.33 -8.26 -1.80
N LYS A 191 7.75 -7.08 -2.23
CA LYS A 191 8.41 -6.10 -1.38
C LYS A 191 7.38 -5.11 -0.85
N MET A 192 6.43 -5.59 -0.06
CA MET A 192 5.48 -4.76 0.67
C MET A 192 5.89 -4.68 2.15
N PRO A 193 6.55 -3.61 2.60
CA PRO A 193 7.06 -3.51 3.96
C PRO A 193 6.02 -3.78 5.05
N ILE A 194 4.76 -3.35 4.82
CA ILE A 194 3.66 -3.55 5.78
C ILE A 194 3.24 -5.01 5.92
N ASN A 195 3.64 -5.91 5.03
CA ASN A 195 3.41 -7.35 5.20
C ASN A 195 4.06 -7.89 6.48
N ALA A 196 4.96 -7.13 7.11
CA ALA A 196 5.44 -7.41 8.47
C ALA A 196 4.30 -7.56 9.50
N GLU A 197 3.20 -6.85 9.34
CA GLU A 197 2.00 -6.99 10.19
C GLU A 197 1.18 -8.24 9.85
N HIS A 198 1.43 -8.88 8.72
CA HIS A 198 0.66 -10.01 8.19
C HIS A 198 1.43 -11.33 8.13
N LEU A 199 2.63 -11.40 8.74
CA LEU A 199 3.49 -12.60 8.71
C LEU A 199 2.78 -13.87 9.16
N GLY A 200 1.92 -13.79 10.17
CA GLY A 200 1.16 -14.94 10.64
C GLY A 200 0.12 -15.43 9.62
N PHE A 201 -0.50 -14.52 8.87
CA PHE A 201 -1.41 -14.88 7.78
C PHE A 201 -0.64 -15.44 6.58
N ILE A 202 0.51 -14.84 6.23
CA ILE A 202 1.41 -15.36 5.19
C ILE A 202 1.83 -16.78 5.53
N TRP A 203 2.18 -17.05 6.79
CA TRP A 203 2.51 -18.41 7.26
C TRP A 203 1.33 -19.40 7.17
N GLN A 204 0.07 -18.94 7.33
CA GLN A 204 -1.09 -19.80 7.07
C GLN A 204 -1.25 -20.13 5.58
N LEU A 205 -0.94 -19.18 4.69
CA LEU A 205 -1.06 -19.35 3.23
C LEU A 205 0.09 -20.18 2.65
N PHE A 206 1.31 -19.96 3.13
CA PHE A 206 2.54 -20.58 2.62
C PHE A 206 3.33 -21.16 3.80
N PRO A 207 2.97 -22.38 4.25
CA PRO A 207 3.49 -22.96 5.48
C PRO A 207 4.90 -23.59 5.35
N ASN A 208 5.51 -23.58 4.15
CA ASN A 208 6.80 -24.23 3.85
C ASN A 208 7.95 -23.23 3.85
#